data_9740e32b1863637150d399987edd73cf
#
_entry.id   9740e32b1863637150d399987edd73cf
#
_cell.length_a   1.000
_cell.length_b   1.000
_cell.length_c   1.000
_cell.angle_alpha   90.00
_cell.angle_beta   90.00
_cell.angle_gamma   90.00
#
_symmetry.space_group_name_H-M   'P 1'
#
loop_
_entity.id
_entity.type
_entity.pdbx_description
1 polymer ?
#
loop_
_entity_poly.entity_id
_entity_poly.type
_entity_poly.pdbx_seq_one_letter_code
_entity_poly.pdbx_strand_id
1 'polypeptide(L)'
;GAVETESGAASYFTPMATGYYKTFGEEDPEKNMFWCCTGSGMENFTKLGDSIYFRANDTLLVNQYVASKVTWEEKNLVLTQKSDVTKSEEISFVLNALHDKEISDVAIALRIPDWMHGKATIYVNGAEKMTAAGNSEYVLLERNWEDGDVIMAKYPMSVESVGLLDQDAVFAFRYGPTVLAAKLGKEKMGEATWAGIDLTAPLYKVVGNECRKDTIAYGEPKTTELLDNETLTIQKETSVNEFVSHIEHYLVRDTESETLSFHLKGTDADTTFENGLQFVPFNTLNDERYGIYWYFDTEKNNDKE
;
A
#
# COMPACT_ATOMS: atom_id res chain seq x y z
N GLY A 1 -1.07 -1.50 -6.81
CA GLY A 1 0.19 -1.92 -7.38
C GLY A 1 0.09 -2.86 -8.57
N ALA A 2 -1.09 -3.40 -8.93
CA ALA A 2 -1.23 -4.32 -10.05
C ALA A 2 -1.48 -3.62 -11.41
N VAL A 3 -1.61 -2.32 -11.43
CA VAL A 3 -1.84 -1.54 -12.66
C VAL A 3 -0.84 -0.40 -12.70
N GLU A 4 -0.17 -0.26 -13.83
CA GLU A 4 0.65 0.89 -14.13
C GLU A 4 -0.23 2.06 -14.56
N THR A 5 0.00 3.23 -13.97
CA THR A 5 -0.91 4.38 -14.16
C THR A 5 -0.75 5.08 -15.52
N GLU A 6 0.41 4.99 -16.16
CA GLU A 6 0.67 5.65 -17.44
C GLU A 6 0.10 4.87 -18.62
N SER A 7 0.39 3.57 -18.67
CA SER A 7 -0.07 2.69 -19.77
C SER A 7 -1.43 2.04 -19.52
N GLY A 8 -1.84 1.93 -18.26
CA GLY A 8 -3.00 1.13 -17.85
C GLY A 8 -2.73 -0.38 -17.90
N ALA A 9 -1.50 -0.79 -18.18
CA ALA A 9 -1.12 -2.20 -18.22
C ALA A 9 -1.27 -2.86 -16.86
N ALA A 10 -1.76 -4.11 -16.85
CA ALA A 10 -1.97 -4.87 -15.63
C ALA A 10 -0.89 -5.93 -15.43
N SER A 11 -0.43 -6.06 -14.19
CA SER A 11 0.42 -7.16 -13.76
C SER A 11 -0.47 -8.30 -13.23
N TYR A 12 -0.31 -9.49 -13.78
CA TYR A 12 -1.04 -10.67 -13.30
C TYR A 12 -0.47 -11.19 -11.99
N PHE A 13 0.84 -11.37 -11.94
CA PHE A 13 1.56 -11.79 -10.76
C PHE A 13 2.34 -10.62 -10.18
N THR A 14 2.24 -10.48 -8.87
CA THR A 14 3.02 -9.53 -8.10
C THR A 14 3.87 -10.35 -7.12
N PRO A 15 5.11 -10.71 -7.50
CA PRO A 15 5.99 -11.47 -6.62
C PRO A 15 6.22 -10.72 -5.31
N MET A 16 6.21 -11.45 -4.20
CA MET A 16 6.37 -10.86 -2.86
C MET A 16 7.77 -11.07 -2.30
N ALA A 17 8.54 -11.98 -2.88
CA ALA A 17 9.92 -12.23 -2.46
C ALA A 17 10.85 -11.08 -2.88
N THR A 18 11.91 -10.89 -2.11
CA THR A 18 12.92 -9.86 -2.36
C THR A 18 13.70 -10.14 -3.63
N GLY A 19 13.95 -9.09 -4.43
CA GLY A 19 14.73 -9.16 -5.66
C GLY A 19 13.91 -9.37 -6.93
N TYR A 20 12.62 -9.60 -6.83
CA TYR A 20 11.73 -9.72 -7.99
C TYR A 20 11.24 -8.37 -8.51
N TYR A 21 10.53 -8.38 -9.61
CA TYR A 21 9.93 -7.20 -10.23
C TYR A 21 8.57 -7.54 -10.84
N LYS A 22 7.74 -6.53 -11.07
CA LYS A 22 6.45 -6.67 -11.73
C LYS A 22 6.67 -6.84 -13.23
N THR A 23 5.86 -7.69 -13.84
CA THR A 23 5.72 -7.76 -15.30
C THR A 23 4.32 -7.36 -15.68
N PHE A 24 4.21 -6.52 -16.68
CA PHE A 24 2.93 -6.01 -17.18
C PHE A 24 2.60 -6.66 -18.53
N GLY A 25 1.31 -6.80 -18.85
CA GLY A 25 0.87 -7.32 -20.12
C GLY A 25 1.35 -6.43 -21.27
N GLU A 26 1.91 -7.04 -22.30
CA GLU A 26 2.33 -6.36 -23.53
C GLU A 26 1.15 -6.21 -24.50
N GLU A 27 1.20 -5.22 -25.38
CA GLU A 27 0.20 -5.01 -26.43
C GLU A 27 0.27 -6.10 -27.54
N ASP A 28 1.34 -6.89 -27.58
CA ASP A 28 1.51 -7.97 -28.55
C ASP A 28 0.46 -9.08 -28.32
N PRO A 29 -0.45 -9.34 -29.27
CA PRO A 29 -1.48 -10.36 -29.11
C PRO A 29 -0.95 -11.77 -28.90
N GLU A 30 0.26 -12.10 -29.38
CA GLU A 30 0.89 -13.40 -29.17
C GLU A 30 1.50 -13.53 -27.77
N LYS A 31 1.85 -12.42 -27.16
CA LYS A 31 2.36 -12.31 -25.79
C LYS A 31 1.32 -11.75 -24.82
N ASN A 32 0.14 -11.42 -25.32
CA ASN A 32 -0.92 -10.81 -24.52
C ASN A 32 -1.44 -11.81 -23.50
N MET A 33 -1.13 -11.53 -22.27
CA MET A 33 -1.45 -12.37 -21.12
C MET A 33 -2.73 -11.88 -20.45
N PHE A 34 -3.83 -11.87 -21.19
CA PHE A 34 -5.14 -11.63 -20.61
C PHE A 34 -5.62 -12.88 -19.88
N TRP A 35 -5.23 -13.02 -18.64
CA TRP A 35 -5.61 -14.12 -17.78
C TRP A 35 -6.94 -13.85 -17.07
N CYS A 36 -7.54 -14.89 -16.50
CA CYS A 36 -8.79 -14.76 -15.72
C CYS A 36 -8.70 -13.67 -14.63
N CYS A 37 -7.57 -13.55 -13.92
CA CYS A 37 -7.39 -12.54 -12.88
C CYS A 37 -7.18 -11.13 -13.42
N THR A 38 -6.79 -10.94 -14.67
CA THR A 38 -6.81 -9.64 -15.33
C THR A 38 -8.24 -9.14 -15.46
N GLY A 39 -9.17 -10.01 -15.87
CA GLY A 39 -10.60 -9.73 -15.90
C GLY A 39 -11.16 -9.39 -14.52
N SER A 40 -10.84 -10.17 -13.50
CA SER A 40 -11.23 -9.91 -12.10
C SER A 40 -10.65 -8.59 -11.58
N GLY A 41 -9.42 -8.27 -11.97
CA GLY A 41 -8.78 -6.99 -11.64
C GLY A 41 -9.53 -5.80 -12.25
N MET A 42 -10.01 -5.92 -13.48
CA MET A 42 -10.85 -4.89 -14.13
C MET A 42 -12.19 -4.70 -13.43
N GLU A 43 -12.82 -5.76 -12.94
CA GLU A 43 -14.06 -5.66 -12.17
C GLU A 43 -13.89 -4.85 -10.89
N ASN A 44 -12.72 -4.90 -10.25
CA ASN A 44 -12.44 -4.11 -9.05
C ASN A 44 -12.59 -2.61 -9.29
N PHE A 45 -12.27 -2.11 -10.49
CA PHE A 45 -12.44 -0.69 -10.80
C PHE A 45 -13.92 -0.28 -10.81
N THR A 46 -14.81 -1.16 -11.20
CA THR A 46 -16.26 -0.90 -11.16
C THR A 46 -16.80 -0.91 -9.74
N LYS A 47 -16.08 -1.51 -8.80
CA LYS A 47 -16.45 -1.68 -7.39
C LYS A 47 -15.84 -0.61 -6.47
N LEU A 48 -14.90 0.21 -6.93
CA LEU A 48 -14.25 1.22 -6.09
C LEU A 48 -15.25 2.19 -5.44
N GLY A 49 -16.36 2.47 -6.10
CA GLY A 49 -17.42 3.33 -5.56
C GLY A 49 -18.29 2.68 -4.48
N ASP A 50 -18.35 1.35 -4.41
CA ASP A 50 -19.32 0.63 -3.59
C ASP A 50 -19.18 0.88 -2.06
N SER A 51 -17.97 1.16 -1.60
CA SER A 51 -17.67 1.18 -0.18
C SER A 51 -16.99 2.48 0.30
N ILE A 52 -16.95 3.51 -0.54
CA ILE A 52 -16.38 4.81 -0.14
C ILE A 52 -17.36 5.51 0.81
N TYR A 53 -18.66 5.47 0.49
CA TYR A 53 -19.71 6.11 1.25
C TYR A 53 -20.85 5.15 1.53
N PHE A 54 -21.45 5.31 2.71
CA PHE A 54 -22.70 4.65 3.07
C PHE A 54 -23.71 5.67 3.56
N ARG A 55 -25.00 5.32 3.51
CA ARG A 55 -26.10 6.12 4.06
C ARG A 55 -26.81 5.31 5.13
N ALA A 56 -27.04 5.95 6.27
CA ALA A 56 -27.85 5.40 7.35
C ALA A 56 -28.76 6.48 7.89
N ASN A 57 -30.05 6.39 7.62
CA ASN A 57 -31.03 7.45 7.89
C ASN A 57 -30.57 8.79 7.30
N ASP A 58 -30.40 9.82 8.12
CA ASP A 58 -29.93 11.15 7.77
C ASP A 58 -28.41 11.32 7.89
N THR A 59 -27.67 10.23 7.98
CA THR A 59 -26.20 10.24 8.14
C THR A 59 -25.51 9.75 6.87
N LEU A 60 -24.56 10.55 6.37
CA LEU A 60 -23.59 10.12 5.35
C LEU A 60 -22.31 9.64 6.04
N LEU A 61 -22.01 8.35 5.89
CA LEU A 61 -20.79 7.74 6.42
C LEU A 61 -19.69 7.77 5.36
N VAL A 62 -18.57 8.37 5.69
CA VAL A 62 -17.34 8.32 4.89
C VAL A 62 -16.48 7.17 5.41
N ASN A 63 -16.46 6.07 4.66
CA ASN A 63 -15.82 4.83 5.08
C ASN A 63 -14.40 4.65 4.51
N GLN A 64 -14.15 5.14 3.29
CA GLN A 64 -12.83 5.07 2.66
C GLN A 64 -12.37 6.46 2.23
N TYR A 65 -11.06 6.71 2.37
CA TYR A 65 -10.45 7.99 2.04
C TYR A 65 -9.83 7.94 0.64
N VAL A 66 -10.71 7.93 -0.36
CA VAL A 66 -10.36 7.94 -1.78
C VAL A 66 -10.92 9.21 -2.41
N ALA A 67 -10.08 9.98 -3.12
CA ALA A 67 -10.51 11.20 -3.79
C ALA A 67 -11.73 10.94 -4.69
N SER A 68 -12.85 11.56 -4.36
CA SER A 68 -14.15 11.23 -4.97
C SER A 68 -15.20 12.31 -4.67
N LYS A 69 -16.35 12.15 -5.31
CA LYS A 69 -17.50 13.01 -5.11
C LYS A 69 -18.76 12.15 -4.97
N VAL A 70 -19.58 12.47 -3.96
CA VAL A 70 -20.90 11.85 -3.80
C VAL A 70 -21.97 12.92 -3.82
N THR A 71 -23.11 12.61 -4.47
CA THR A 71 -24.30 13.44 -4.49
C THR A 71 -25.44 12.73 -3.75
N TRP A 72 -26.08 13.44 -2.86
CA TRP A 72 -27.28 12.98 -2.16
C TRP A 72 -28.44 13.94 -2.43
N GLU A 73 -29.21 13.62 -3.45
CA GLU A 73 -30.25 14.52 -3.98
C GLU A 73 -31.32 14.87 -2.95
N GLU A 74 -31.80 13.88 -2.17
CA GLU A 74 -32.83 14.07 -1.15
C GLU A 74 -32.39 15.02 -0.02
N LYS A 75 -31.09 15.15 0.17
CA LYS A 75 -30.48 16.06 1.18
C LYS A 75 -29.94 17.35 0.57
N ASN A 76 -30.06 17.51 -0.74
CA ASN A 76 -29.49 18.65 -1.47
C ASN A 76 -27.98 18.81 -1.23
N LEU A 77 -27.27 17.69 -1.05
CA LEU A 77 -25.86 17.64 -0.66
C LEU A 77 -24.98 17.11 -1.78
N VAL A 78 -23.88 17.80 -2.00
CA VAL A 78 -22.71 17.30 -2.75
C VAL A 78 -21.51 17.33 -1.81
N LEU A 79 -20.94 16.17 -1.52
CA LEU A 79 -19.67 16.06 -0.77
C LEU A 79 -18.54 15.75 -1.75
N THR A 80 -17.51 16.59 -1.77
CA THR A 80 -16.28 16.37 -2.53
C THR A 80 -15.14 16.06 -1.57
N GLN A 81 -14.60 14.86 -1.66
CA GLN A 81 -13.44 14.40 -0.88
C GLN A 81 -12.15 14.58 -1.68
N LYS A 82 -11.16 15.23 -1.08
CA LYS A 82 -9.78 15.32 -1.58
C LYS A 82 -8.89 14.56 -0.63
N SER A 83 -8.25 13.53 -1.12
CA SER A 83 -7.41 12.63 -0.35
C SER A 83 -6.28 12.12 -1.21
N ASP A 84 -5.08 12.14 -0.67
CA ASP A 84 -3.92 11.40 -1.17
C ASP A 84 -3.11 10.94 0.04
N VAL A 85 -3.49 9.81 0.60
CA VAL A 85 -2.87 9.21 1.78
C VAL A 85 -1.43 8.76 1.57
N THR A 86 -0.95 8.76 0.32
CA THR A 86 0.47 8.52 0.01
C THR A 86 1.32 9.78 0.16
N LYS A 87 0.71 10.96 0.24
CA LYS A 87 1.41 12.25 0.33
C LYS A 87 1.10 13.02 1.60
N SER A 88 -0.11 12.87 2.13
CA SER A 88 -0.60 13.70 3.24
C SER A 88 -1.41 12.90 4.25
N GLU A 89 -1.24 13.26 5.52
CA GLU A 89 -2.09 12.83 6.63
C GLU A 89 -3.42 13.60 6.67
N GLU A 90 -3.57 14.64 5.84
CA GLU A 90 -4.74 15.52 5.83
C GLU A 90 -5.67 15.16 4.68
N ILE A 91 -6.94 15.03 5.02
CA ILE A 91 -8.03 14.74 4.11
C ILE A 91 -9.06 15.85 4.23
N SER A 92 -9.45 16.44 3.12
CA SER A 92 -10.43 17.51 3.11
C SER A 92 -11.72 17.12 2.41
N PHE A 93 -12.82 17.64 2.94
CA PHE A 93 -14.16 17.46 2.40
C PHE A 93 -14.79 18.83 2.22
N VAL A 94 -15.32 19.09 1.03
CA VAL A 94 -16.09 20.28 0.73
C VAL A 94 -17.54 19.88 0.55
N LEU A 95 -18.42 20.52 1.33
CA LEU A 95 -19.86 20.33 1.22
C LEU A 95 -20.44 21.46 0.38
N ASN A 96 -21.18 21.09 -0.64
CA ASN A 96 -21.91 22.07 -1.45
C ASN A 96 -23.38 21.70 -1.56
N ALA A 97 -24.22 22.72 -1.68
CA ALA A 97 -25.60 22.55 -2.06
C ALA A 97 -25.69 22.12 -3.54
N LEU A 98 -26.52 21.13 -3.83
CA LEU A 98 -26.76 20.67 -5.20
C LEU A 98 -27.53 21.68 -6.04
N HIS A 99 -28.46 22.38 -5.38
CA HIS A 99 -29.35 23.40 -5.99
C HIS A 99 -29.37 24.63 -5.07
N ASP A 100 -29.96 25.74 -5.56
CA ASP A 100 -30.16 26.99 -4.78
C ASP A 100 -31.16 26.81 -3.61
N LYS A 101 -30.83 25.90 -2.72
CA LYS A 101 -31.56 25.57 -1.50
C LYS A 101 -30.58 25.21 -0.41
N GLU A 102 -31.03 25.31 0.84
CA GLU A 102 -30.23 24.85 1.99
C GLU A 102 -29.97 23.34 1.89
N ILE A 103 -28.83 22.93 2.42
CA ILE A 103 -28.52 21.51 2.66
C ILE A 103 -29.48 21.06 3.78
N SER A 104 -30.28 20.03 3.54
CA SER A 104 -31.21 19.48 4.53
C SER A 104 -30.45 18.83 5.67
N ASP A 105 -31.11 18.68 6.84
CA ASP A 105 -30.55 18.04 8.01
C ASP A 105 -29.82 16.73 7.63
N VAL A 106 -28.50 16.76 7.74
CA VAL A 106 -27.62 15.63 7.49
C VAL A 106 -26.45 15.64 8.47
N ALA A 107 -26.14 14.49 9.01
CA ALA A 107 -24.93 14.27 9.78
C ALA A 107 -23.83 13.66 8.87
N ILE A 108 -22.58 14.04 9.12
CA ILE A 108 -21.42 13.44 8.45
C ILE A 108 -20.66 12.60 9.45
N ALA A 109 -20.48 11.32 9.15
CA ALA A 109 -19.73 10.39 10.00
C ALA A 109 -18.40 10.01 9.30
N LEU A 110 -17.29 10.34 9.93
CA LEU A 110 -15.95 10.04 9.42
C LEU A 110 -15.39 8.81 10.14
N ARG A 111 -15.00 7.77 9.39
CA ARG A 111 -14.37 6.58 9.96
C ARG A 111 -12.98 6.94 10.52
N ILE A 112 -12.66 6.46 11.71
CA ILE A 112 -11.30 6.50 12.25
C ILE A 112 -10.58 5.25 11.76
N PRO A 113 -9.55 5.38 10.90
CA PRO A 113 -8.86 4.23 10.34
C PRO A 113 -8.03 3.50 11.39
N ASP A 114 -7.93 2.19 11.27
CA ASP A 114 -7.09 1.32 12.11
C ASP A 114 -5.58 1.49 11.87
N TRP A 115 -5.20 2.00 10.69
CA TRP A 115 -3.82 2.33 10.36
C TRP A 115 -3.33 3.68 10.91
N MET A 116 -4.22 4.44 11.53
CA MET A 116 -3.86 5.72 12.17
C MET A 116 -3.08 5.50 13.45
N HIS A 117 -2.06 6.31 13.69
CA HIS A 117 -1.26 6.29 14.92
C HIS A 117 -1.58 7.50 15.81
N GLY A 118 -2.03 7.24 17.04
CA GLY A 118 -2.36 8.32 17.98
C GLY A 118 -3.81 8.79 17.87
N LYS A 119 -4.04 10.11 17.69
CA LYS A 119 -5.37 10.71 17.69
C LYS A 119 -5.65 11.46 16.40
N ALA A 120 -6.81 11.19 15.81
CA ALA A 120 -7.35 12.02 14.74
C ALA A 120 -7.69 13.41 15.26
N THR A 121 -7.48 14.44 14.46
CA THR A 121 -7.96 15.80 14.74
C THR A 121 -8.85 16.25 13.60
N ILE A 122 -10.06 16.72 13.92
CA ILE A 122 -11.06 17.12 12.93
C ILE A 122 -11.34 18.60 13.09
N TYR A 123 -11.28 19.32 11.99
CA TYR A 123 -11.55 20.75 11.88
C TYR A 123 -12.78 20.97 11.00
N VAL A 124 -13.57 21.95 11.34
CA VAL A 124 -14.66 22.46 10.48
C VAL A 124 -14.44 23.96 10.29
N ASN A 125 -14.31 24.39 9.03
CA ASN A 125 -14.02 25.77 8.65
C ASN A 125 -12.79 26.35 9.39
N GLY A 126 -11.75 25.55 9.51
CA GLY A 126 -10.49 25.91 10.18
C GLY A 126 -10.52 25.89 11.71
N ALA A 127 -11.69 25.71 12.34
CA ALA A 127 -11.78 25.57 13.79
C ALA A 127 -11.73 24.10 14.20
N GLU A 128 -10.85 23.75 15.14
CA GLU A 128 -10.81 22.41 15.72
C GLU A 128 -12.14 22.10 16.41
N LYS A 129 -12.73 20.95 16.09
CA LYS A 129 -14.01 20.52 16.64
C LYS A 129 -13.87 19.36 17.60
N MET A 130 -13.04 18.41 17.27
CA MET A 130 -12.83 17.24 18.13
C MET A 130 -11.53 16.50 17.82
N THR A 131 -11.07 15.78 18.81
CA THR A 131 -10.04 14.75 18.67
C THR A 131 -10.66 13.38 18.96
N ALA A 132 -10.32 12.38 18.19
CA ALA A 132 -10.77 11.01 18.40
C ALA A 132 -9.59 10.06 18.39
N ALA A 133 -9.61 9.11 19.30
CA ALA A 133 -8.71 7.96 19.31
C ALA A 133 -9.57 6.72 19.19
N GLY A 134 -9.15 5.74 18.43
CA GLY A 134 -9.92 4.51 18.35
C GLY A 134 -9.73 3.78 17.04
N ASN A 135 -10.35 2.66 16.95
CA ASN A 135 -10.14 1.61 15.97
C ASN A 135 -11.43 1.43 15.18
N SER A 136 -11.46 1.93 13.95
CA SER A 136 -12.57 1.73 13.01
C SER A 136 -13.94 2.23 13.47
N GLU A 137 -13.99 3.10 14.48
CA GLU A 137 -15.19 3.80 14.87
C GLU A 137 -15.46 5.00 13.97
N TYR A 138 -16.67 5.54 14.04
CA TYR A 138 -17.05 6.74 13.32
C TYR A 138 -17.17 7.94 14.26
N VAL A 139 -16.61 9.06 13.83
CA VAL A 139 -16.82 10.35 14.45
C VAL A 139 -17.99 11.03 13.77
N LEU A 140 -19.04 11.33 14.53
CA LEU A 140 -20.25 11.96 14.04
C LEU A 140 -20.15 13.48 14.17
N LEU A 141 -20.40 14.17 13.06
CA LEU A 141 -20.49 15.63 12.97
C LEU A 141 -21.92 16.02 12.68
N GLU A 142 -22.61 16.53 13.69
CA GLU A 142 -24.00 17.01 13.62
C GLU A 142 -24.02 18.53 13.66
N ARG A 143 -24.48 19.15 12.59
CA ARG A 143 -24.69 20.61 12.52
C ARG A 143 -25.52 20.97 11.30
N ASN A 144 -25.98 22.20 11.24
CA ASN A 144 -26.53 22.79 10.02
C ASN A 144 -25.35 23.12 9.10
N TRP A 145 -25.29 22.45 7.96
CA TRP A 145 -24.25 22.65 6.97
C TRP A 145 -24.65 23.75 5.98
N GLU A 146 -23.67 24.59 5.63
CA GLU A 146 -23.82 25.65 4.65
C GLU A 146 -23.06 25.31 3.37
N ASP A 147 -23.47 25.92 2.24
CA ASP A 147 -22.75 25.77 0.97
C ASP A 147 -21.32 26.29 1.11
N GLY A 148 -20.35 25.45 0.72
CA GLY A 148 -18.93 25.74 0.85
C GLY A 148 -18.30 25.36 2.19
N ASP A 149 -19.03 24.78 3.14
CA ASP A 149 -18.44 24.26 4.37
C ASP A 149 -17.33 23.26 4.10
N VAL A 150 -16.25 23.35 4.88
CA VAL A 150 -15.07 22.49 4.74
C VAL A 150 -14.83 21.71 6.03
N ILE A 151 -14.73 20.40 5.89
CA ILE A 151 -14.20 19.53 6.95
C ILE A 151 -12.76 19.18 6.56
N MET A 152 -11.83 19.26 7.51
CA MET A 152 -10.47 18.73 7.38
C MET A 152 -10.25 17.72 8.50
N ALA A 153 -9.84 16.51 8.13
CA ALA A 153 -9.46 15.46 9.08
C ALA A 153 -7.97 15.19 8.94
N LYS A 154 -7.26 15.20 10.06
CA LYS A 154 -5.85 14.82 10.15
C LYS A 154 -5.73 13.49 10.86
N TYR A 155 -5.17 12.51 10.16
CA TYR A 155 -4.91 11.15 10.63
C TYR A 155 -3.40 10.91 10.68
N PRO A 156 -2.77 11.05 11.86
CA PRO A 156 -1.34 10.83 11.99
C PRO A 156 -0.95 9.40 11.58
N MET A 157 0.13 9.27 10.85
CA MET A 157 0.68 8.00 10.38
C MET A 157 2.08 7.77 10.92
N SER A 158 2.42 6.52 11.16
CA SER A 158 3.77 6.09 11.46
C SER A 158 4.17 4.92 10.58
N VAL A 159 5.45 4.65 10.53
CA VAL A 159 5.94 3.40 9.96
C VAL A 159 5.66 2.27 10.94
N GLU A 160 5.15 1.17 10.44
CA GLU A 160 4.88 -0.04 11.20
C GLU A 160 5.49 -1.26 10.51
N SER A 161 5.94 -2.21 11.31
CA SER A 161 6.36 -3.53 10.85
C SER A 161 5.18 -4.50 10.90
N VAL A 162 5.06 -5.33 9.87
CA VAL A 162 4.05 -6.39 9.77
C VAL A 162 4.78 -7.71 9.56
N GLY A 163 4.75 -8.57 10.58
CA GLY A 163 5.38 -9.89 10.53
C GLY A 163 4.56 -10.91 9.77
N LEU A 164 5.21 -11.96 9.30
CA LEU A 164 4.54 -13.16 8.81
C LEU A 164 4.13 -14.05 10.00
N LEU A 165 2.97 -14.71 9.86
CA LEU A 165 2.40 -15.53 10.95
C LEU A 165 3.24 -16.76 11.32
N ASP A 166 4.04 -17.25 10.39
CA ASP A 166 4.82 -18.49 10.49
C ASP A 166 6.34 -18.26 10.45
N GLN A 167 6.79 -16.98 10.46
CA GLN A 167 8.19 -16.61 10.35
C GLN A 167 8.52 -15.42 11.27
N ASP A 168 9.10 -15.70 12.41
CA ASP A 168 9.35 -14.71 13.47
C ASP A 168 10.38 -13.63 13.12
N ALA A 169 11.18 -13.82 12.07
CA ALA A 169 12.22 -12.91 11.65
C ALA A 169 11.93 -12.21 10.31
N VAL A 170 10.73 -12.38 9.76
CA VAL A 170 10.35 -11.83 8.46
C VAL A 170 9.31 -10.76 8.59
N PHE A 171 9.62 -9.55 8.09
CA PHE A 171 8.76 -8.39 8.20
C PHE A 171 8.64 -7.63 6.89
N ALA A 172 7.46 -7.08 6.68
CA ALA A 172 7.19 -6.03 5.72
C ALA A 172 6.90 -4.72 6.46
N PHE A 173 6.97 -3.60 5.74
CA PHE A 173 6.73 -2.28 6.33
C PHE A 173 5.57 -1.58 5.65
N ARG A 174 4.83 -0.81 6.43
CA ARG A 174 3.78 0.08 5.93
C ARG A 174 3.87 1.46 6.58
N TYR A 175 3.38 2.47 5.89
CA TYR A 175 3.16 3.82 6.41
C TYR A 175 1.69 4.16 6.25
N GLY A 176 0.96 4.19 7.35
CA GLY A 176 -0.49 4.23 7.31
C GLY A 176 -1.05 3.08 6.45
N PRO A 177 -1.90 3.34 5.42
CA PRO A 177 -2.45 2.30 4.53
C PRO A 177 -1.48 1.86 3.44
N THR A 178 -0.30 2.47 3.32
CA THR A 178 0.60 2.28 2.19
C THR A 178 1.67 1.24 2.49
N VAL A 179 1.69 0.16 1.71
CA VAL A 179 2.79 -0.83 1.76
C VAL A 179 4.04 -0.20 1.17
N LEU A 180 5.14 -0.32 1.88
CA LEU A 180 6.46 0.16 1.46
C LEU A 180 7.27 -1.00 0.90
N ALA A 181 8.01 -0.73 -0.18
CA ALA A 181 8.93 -1.68 -0.76
C ALA A 181 10.29 -1.03 -1.02
N ALA A 182 11.35 -1.80 -0.80
CA ALA A 182 12.70 -1.34 -1.08
C ALA A 182 12.98 -1.30 -2.57
N LYS A 183 13.71 -0.30 -3.01
CA LYS A 183 14.24 -0.15 -4.37
C LYS A 183 15.54 -0.94 -4.50
N LEU A 184 15.58 -1.87 -5.44
CA LEU A 184 16.74 -2.73 -5.67
C LEU A 184 17.40 -2.51 -7.04
N GLY A 185 16.98 -1.44 -7.75
CA GLY A 185 17.53 -1.07 -9.04
C GLY A 185 17.11 -1.98 -10.19
N LYS A 186 17.68 -1.71 -11.36
CA LYS A 186 17.34 -2.41 -12.61
C LYS A 186 18.39 -3.47 -13.03
N GLU A 187 19.46 -3.60 -12.29
CA GLU A 187 20.47 -4.60 -12.59
C GLU A 187 19.89 -6.01 -12.44
N LYS A 188 20.36 -6.93 -13.27
CA LYS A 188 19.92 -8.33 -13.27
C LYS A 188 18.41 -8.52 -13.57
N MET A 189 17.73 -7.53 -14.09
CA MET A 189 16.41 -7.72 -14.70
C MET A 189 16.64 -8.41 -16.06
N GLY A 190 16.35 -9.70 -16.12
CA GLY A 190 16.40 -10.45 -17.36
C GLY A 190 15.25 -10.07 -18.31
N GLU A 191 15.17 -10.73 -19.47
CA GLU A 191 13.93 -10.68 -20.24
C GLU A 191 12.80 -11.21 -19.37
N ALA A 192 11.77 -10.37 -19.20
CA ALA A 192 10.66 -10.68 -18.33
C ALA A 192 9.97 -11.97 -18.79
N THR A 193 9.95 -12.97 -17.92
CA THR A 193 8.91 -13.98 -18.01
C THR A 193 7.60 -13.33 -17.62
N TRP A 194 6.47 -13.85 -18.07
CA TRP A 194 5.15 -13.35 -17.73
C TRP A 194 4.87 -13.23 -16.20
N ALA A 195 5.69 -13.86 -15.37
CA ALA A 195 5.60 -13.79 -13.92
C ALA A 195 6.67 -12.90 -13.27
N GLY A 196 7.60 -12.32 -14.05
CA GLY A 196 8.74 -11.59 -13.51
C GLY A 196 9.73 -12.45 -12.72
N ILE A 197 9.56 -13.76 -12.79
CA ILE A 197 10.37 -14.77 -12.10
C ILE A 197 10.60 -15.95 -13.01
N ASP A 198 11.74 -16.58 -12.81
CA ASP A 198 12.06 -17.81 -13.47
C ASP A 198 11.40 -18.98 -12.74
N LEU A 199 10.24 -19.40 -13.24
CA LEU A 199 9.49 -20.49 -12.62
C LEU A 199 9.81 -21.80 -13.33
N THR A 200 10.76 -22.54 -12.83
CA THR A 200 10.79 -24.00 -12.92
C THR A 200 10.01 -24.62 -11.75
N ALA A 201 8.75 -24.28 -11.61
CA ALA A 201 7.92 -24.95 -10.62
C ALA A 201 7.39 -26.24 -11.22
N PRO A 202 7.50 -27.38 -10.51
CA PRO A 202 6.82 -28.60 -10.93
C PRO A 202 5.31 -28.37 -10.82
N LEU A 203 4.64 -28.32 -11.97
CA LEU A 203 3.19 -28.29 -12.03
C LEU A 203 2.64 -29.71 -12.06
N TYR A 204 1.55 -29.93 -11.33
CA TYR A 204 0.80 -31.17 -11.38
C TYR A 204 -0.31 -31.02 -12.41
N LYS A 205 -0.26 -31.81 -13.45
CA LYS A 205 -1.33 -31.88 -14.46
C LYS A 205 -2.21 -33.07 -14.16
N VAL A 206 -3.50 -32.84 -14.07
CA VAL A 206 -4.48 -33.92 -14.00
C VAL A 206 -4.75 -34.41 -15.41
N VAL A 207 -4.39 -35.66 -15.70
CA VAL A 207 -4.65 -36.32 -16.97
C VAL A 207 -5.57 -37.51 -16.67
N GLY A 208 -6.83 -37.37 -17.04
CA GLY A 208 -7.86 -38.35 -16.63
C GLY A 208 -8.08 -38.28 -15.10
N ASN A 209 -8.00 -39.43 -14.43
CA ASN A 209 -8.09 -39.54 -12.97
C ASN A 209 -6.71 -39.57 -12.28
N GLU A 210 -5.63 -39.38 -13.01
CA GLU A 210 -4.29 -39.44 -12.47
C GLU A 210 -3.68 -38.01 -12.40
N CYS A 211 -3.10 -37.68 -11.25
CA CYS A 211 -2.30 -36.51 -11.10
C CYS A 211 -0.85 -36.83 -11.50
N ARG A 212 -0.37 -36.26 -12.60
CA ARG A 212 1.00 -36.42 -13.05
C ARG A 212 1.80 -35.15 -12.76
N LYS A 213 3.01 -35.37 -12.27
CA LYS A 213 3.99 -34.28 -12.14
C LYS A 213 4.48 -33.93 -13.56
N ASP A 214 4.16 -32.73 -13.99
CA ASP A 214 4.65 -32.20 -15.26
C ASP A 214 5.53 -30.99 -14.97
N THR A 215 6.65 -30.88 -15.67
CA THR A 215 7.50 -29.70 -15.61
C THR A 215 7.14 -28.86 -16.82
N ILE A 216 6.40 -27.80 -16.63
CA ILE A 216 6.16 -26.81 -17.67
C ILE A 216 7.33 -25.85 -17.62
N ALA A 217 8.24 -25.96 -18.58
CA ALA A 217 9.22 -24.94 -18.82
C ALA A 217 8.53 -23.76 -19.53
N TYR A 218 8.29 -22.69 -18.83
CA TYR A 218 7.91 -21.42 -19.45
C TYR A 218 9.18 -20.68 -19.86
N GLY A 219 9.68 -21.01 -21.04
CA GLY A 219 10.94 -20.49 -21.56
C GLY A 219 12.20 -21.15 -20.97
N GLU A 220 13.35 -20.73 -21.44
CA GLU A 220 14.64 -21.09 -20.85
C GLU A 220 14.72 -20.48 -19.45
N PRO A 221 15.05 -21.27 -18.40
CA PRO A 221 15.21 -20.74 -17.07
C PRO A 221 16.28 -19.65 -17.08
N LYS A 222 15.85 -18.41 -16.86
CA LYS A 222 16.75 -17.30 -16.59
C LYS A 222 16.80 -17.12 -15.09
N THR A 223 17.87 -17.57 -14.49
CA THR A 223 18.13 -17.32 -13.08
C THR A 223 18.20 -15.81 -12.87
N THR A 224 17.13 -15.22 -12.35
CA THR A 224 17.27 -13.96 -11.64
C THR A 224 18.12 -14.29 -10.42
N GLU A 225 19.42 -13.99 -10.47
CA GLU A 225 20.22 -14.03 -9.27
C GLU A 225 19.53 -13.10 -8.26
N LEU A 226 18.99 -13.71 -7.21
CA LEU A 226 18.52 -12.94 -6.06
C LEU A 226 19.69 -12.08 -5.60
N LEU A 227 19.44 -10.86 -5.21
CA LEU A 227 20.45 -10.10 -4.49
C LEU A 227 20.78 -10.90 -3.23
N ASP A 228 22.04 -10.94 -2.85
CA ASP A 228 22.52 -11.58 -1.62
C ASP A 228 21.93 -10.97 -0.32
N ASN A 229 20.89 -10.16 -0.44
CA ASN A 229 20.31 -9.29 0.59
C ASN A 229 18.89 -9.69 0.98
N GLU A 230 18.51 -10.96 0.86
CA GLU A 230 17.24 -11.45 1.44
C GLU A 230 17.23 -11.33 2.96
N THR A 231 18.42 -11.35 3.57
CA THR A 231 18.62 -11.21 5.00
C THR A 231 19.37 -9.93 5.30
N LEU A 232 18.81 -9.09 6.14
CA LEU A 232 19.45 -7.88 6.64
C LEU A 232 19.95 -8.12 8.07
N THR A 233 21.22 -7.86 8.31
CA THR A 233 21.84 -8.01 9.62
C THR A 233 21.74 -6.70 10.40
N ILE A 234 21.18 -6.77 11.60
CA ILE A 234 21.09 -5.62 12.51
C ILE A 234 22.46 -5.34 13.11
N GLN A 235 22.97 -4.12 12.89
CA GLN A 235 24.32 -3.70 13.30
C GLN A 235 24.47 -3.36 14.79
N LYS A 236 23.41 -3.45 15.58
CA LYS A 236 23.41 -3.14 17.02
C LYS A 236 23.10 -4.39 17.82
N GLU A 237 23.57 -4.45 19.05
CA GLU A 237 23.18 -5.48 20.04
C GLU A 237 21.71 -5.31 20.45
N THR A 238 20.80 -5.49 19.51
CA THR A 238 19.37 -5.34 19.67
C THR A 238 18.70 -6.60 19.11
N SER A 239 17.71 -7.11 19.79
CA SER A 239 16.94 -8.24 19.25
C SER A 239 16.13 -7.82 18.02
N VAL A 240 15.85 -8.78 17.14
CA VAL A 240 14.98 -8.53 15.96
C VAL A 240 13.64 -7.93 16.40
N ASN A 241 13.02 -8.49 17.44
CA ASN A 241 11.74 -7.99 17.96
C ASN A 241 11.83 -6.55 18.46
N GLU A 242 12.90 -6.18 19.13
CA GLU A 242 13.12 -4.81 19.59
C GLU A 242 13.32 -3.85 18.41
N PHE A 243 14.12 -4.26 17.42
CA PHE A 243 14.36 -3.49 16.20
C PHE A 243 13.05 -3.20 15.45
N VAL A 244 12.24 -4.22 15.19
CA VAL A 244 11.01 -4.07 14.41
C VAL A 244 9.88 -3.41 15.20
N SER A 245 9.86 -3.51 16.53
CA SER A 245 8.87 -2.81 17.37
C SER A 245 9.13 -1.30 17.47
N HIS A 246 10.33 -0.86 17.14
CA HIS A 246 10.71 0.56 17.08
C HIS A 246 11.21 0.94 15.68
N ILE A 247 10.61 0.34 14.65
CA ILE A 247 11.04 0.50 13.25
C ILE A 247 11.04 1.96 12.78
N GLU A 248 10.21 2.80 13.36
CA GLU A 248 10.14 4.23 13.09
C GLU A 248 11.45 4.98 13.40
N HIS A 249 12.31 4.42 14.22
CA HIS A 249 13.64 4.96 14.50
C HIS A 249 14.67 4.53 13.44
N TYR A 250 14.41 3.47 12.74
CA TYR A 250 15.33 2.87 11.77
C TYR A 250 14.89 3.12 10.33
N LEU A 251 13.59 3.10 10.04
CA LEU A 251 13.06 3.44 8.73
C LEU A 251 12.65 4.92 8.72
N VAL A 252 13.61 5.77 8.40
CA VAL A 252 13.52 7.23 8.57
C VAL A 252 13.01 7.87 7.29
N ARG A 253 11.96 8.70 7.42
CA ARG A 253 11.39 9.44 6.29
C ARG A 253 12.40 10.43 5.70
N ASP A 254 12.50 10.44 4.39
CA ASP A 254 13.19 11.47 3.63
C ASP A 254 12.27 12.67 3.44
N THR A 255 12.57 13.75 4.18
CA THR A 255 11.76 14.97 4.15
C THR A 255 12.14 15.91 3.00
N GLU A 256 13.25 15.65 2.30
CA GLU A 256 13.67 16.43 1.14
C GLU A 256 13.08 15.87 -0.17
N SER A 257 12.59 14.63 -0.14
CA SER A 257 11.95 14.01 -1.29
C SER A 257 10.54 14.58 -1.53
N GLU A 258 10.23 14.91 -2.78
CA GLU A 258 8.87 15.31 -3.20
C GLU A 258 7.87 14.14 -3.13
N THR A 259 8.37 12.91 -3.14
CA THR A 259 7.57 11.69 -3.04
C THR A 259 7.80 11.03 -1.69
N LEU A 260 6.83 10.24 -1.24
CA LEU A 260 6.96 9.46 -0.01
C LEU A 260 8.13 8.49 -0.15
N SER A 261 9.16 8.66 0.65
CA SER A 261 10.31 7.77 0.71
C SER A 261 10.93 7.70 2.10
N PHE A 262 11.62 6.60 2.37
CA PHE A 262 12.26 6.32 3.64
C PHE A 262 13.60 5.65 3.39
N HIS A 263 14.52 5.79 4.33
CA HIS A 263 15.81 5.10 4.33
C HIS A 263 15.92 4.20 5.56
N LEU A 264 16.25 2.93 5.32
CA LEU A 264 16.52 1.98 6.41
C LEU A 264 17.94 2.21 6.93
N LYS A 265 18.09 2.30 8.24
CA LYS A 265 19.35 2.50 8.97
C LYS A 265 19.53 1.43 10.04
N GLY A 266 20.78 1.25 10.48
CA GLY A 266 21.10 0.34 11.57
C GLY A 266 21.17 -1.13 11.15
N THR A 267 21.36 -1.39 9.86
CA THR A 267 21.59 -2.72 9.28
C THR A 267 22.83 -2.69 8.38
N ASP A 268 23.25 -3.84 7.90
CA ASP A 268 24.32 -3.97 6.90
C ASP A 268 23.98 -3.30 5.56
N ALA A 269 22.71 -3.01 5.30
CA ALA A 269 22.27 -2.22 4.17
C ALA A 269 22.90 -0.82 4.10
N ASP A 270 23.31 -0.25 5.23
CA ASP A 270 24.00 1.04 5.30
C ASP A 270 25.33 1.03 4.54
N THR A 271 25.97 -0.13 4.39
CA THR A 271 27.25 -0.31 3.69
C THR A 271 27.11 -1.05 2.37
N THR A 272 26.04 -1.79 2.16
CA THR A 272 25.80 -2.61 0.97
C THR A 272 25.25 -1.76 -0.19
N PHE A 273 24.44 -0.75 0.11
CA PHE A 273 23.85 0.16 -0.88
C PHE A 273 24.52 1.53 -0.79
N GLU A 274 24.90 2.09 -1.93
CA GLU A 274 25.64 3.36 -2.03
C GLU A 274 24.97 4.52 -1.27
N ASN A 275 23.62 4.53 -1.23
CA ASN A 275 22.82 5.56 -0.54
C ASN A 275 21.93 4.97 0.56
N GLY A 276 22.26 3.77 1.06
CA GLY A 276 21.39 3.01 1.94
C GLY A 276 20.20 2.39 1.22
N LEU A 277 19.44 1.55 1.93
CA LEU A 277 18.26 0.90 1.36
C LEU A 277 17.06 1.84 1.42
N GLN A 278 16.59 2.30 0.26
CA GLN A 278 15.46 3.20 0.13
C GLN A 278 14.14 2.44 -0.02
N PHE A 279 13.15 2.83 0.76
CA PHE A 279 11.78 2.32 0.67
C PHE A 279 10.82 3.39 0.14
N VAL A 280 9.94 2.98 -0.76
CA VAL A 280 8.91 3.83 -1.38
C VAL A 280 7.57 3.10 -1.43
N PRO A 281 6.44 3.78 -1.72
CA PRO A 281 5.17 3.11 -1.94
C PRO A 281 5.26 2.03 -3.00
N PHE A 282 4.87 0.81 -2.68
CA PHE A 282 4.98 -0.35 -3.58
C PHE A 282 4.26 -0.15 -4.92
N ASN A 283 3.17 0.61 -4.92
CA ASN A 283 2.43 0.91 -6.15
C ASN A 283 3.19 1.80 -7.14
N THR A 284 4.27 2.46 -6.72
CA THR A 284 5.11 3.31 -7.60
C THR A 284 6.26 2.55 -8.25
N LEU A 285 6.55 1.32 -7.78
CA LEU A 285 7.64 0.50 -8.30
C LEU A 285 7.15 -0.37 -9.46
N ASN A 286 7.31 0.10 -10.69
CA ASN A 286 6.82 -0.58 -11.89
C ASN A 286 7.92 -1.11 -12.81
N ASP A 287 9.12 -0.54 -12.74
CA ASP A 287 10.21 -0.80 -13.70
C ASP A 287 11.55 -0.97 -12.98
N GLU A 288 11.52 -1.63 -11.83
CA GLU A 288 12.73 -2.04 -11.10
C GLU A 288 12.42 -3.20 -10.14
N ARG A 289 13.47 -3.83 -9.70
CA ARG A 289 13.38 -4.88 -8.68
C ARG A 289 13.05 -4.28 -7.34
N TYR A 290 12.36 -5.06 -6.50
CA TYR A 290 11.92 -4.59 -5.19
C TYR A 290 12.04 -5.67 -4.11
N GLY A 291 11.97 -5.24 -2.85
CA GLY A 291 11.84 -6.10 -1.69
C GLY A 291 10.71 -5.63 -0.79
N ILE A 292 9.76 -6.53 -0.49
CA ILE A 292 8.65 -6.27 0.43
C ILE A 292 8.91 -6.95 1.77
N TYR A 293 9.15 -8.28 1.75
CA TYR A 293 9.43 -9.06 2.94
C TYR A 293 10.92 -9.24 3.11
N TRP A 294 11.40 -8.94 4.31
CA TRP A 294 12.81 -8.99 4.66
C TRP A 294 13.03 -9.90 5.86
N TYR A 295 14.05 -10.74 5.75
CA TYR A 295 14.59 -11.47 6.87
C TYR A 295 15.56 -10.59 7.64
N PHE A 296 15.37 -10.50 8.96
CA PHE A 296 16.28 -9.81 9.83
C PHE A 296 17.04 -10.81 10.71
N ASP A 297 18.33 -10.59 10.86
CA ASP A 297 19.20 -11.34 11.75
C ASP A 297 19.97 -10.37 12.65
N THR A 298 20.49 -10.86 13.74
CA THR A 298 21.41 -10.13 14.60
C THR A 298 22.84 -10.53 14.26
N GLU A 299 23.78 -9.60 14.33
CA GLU A 299 25.19 -9.95 14.23
C GLU A 299 25.50 -11.07 15.21
N LYS A 300 25.86 -12.22 14.69
CA LYS A 300 26.39 -13.29 15.53
C LYS A 300 27.70 -12.76 16.09
N ASN A 301 27.75 -12.56 17.39
CA ASN A 301 29.03 -12.37 18.08
C ASN A 301 29.96 -13.49 17.63
N ASN A 302 30.93 -13.14 16.79
CA ASN A 302 32.05 -14.00 16.47
C ASN A 302 32.96 -14.09 17.69
N ASP A 303 32.46 -14.51 18.82
CA ASP A 303 33.25 -15.02 19.90
C ASP A 303 33.80 -16.37 19.46
N LYS A 304 34.91 -16.26 18.75
CA LYS A 304 35.80 -17.39 18.57
C LYS A 304 36.31 -17.77 19.92
N GLU A 305 35.83 -18.89 20.46
CA GLU A 305 36.69 -19.73 21.30
C GLU A 305 37.75 -20.43 20.45
#